data_944a83d3c069af60fa28399a9c4ed05c
#
_entry.id   944a83d3c069af60fa28399a9c4ed05c
#
_cell.length_a   1.000
_cell.length_b   1.000
_cell.length_c   1.000
_cell.angle_alpha   90.00
_cell.angle_beta   90.00
_cell.angle_gamma   90.00
#
_symmetry.space_group_name_H-M   'P 1'
#
loop_
_entity.id
_entity.type
_entity.pdbx_description
1 polymer ?
#
loop_
_entity_poly.entity_id
_entity_poly.type
_entity_poly.pdbx_seq_one_letter_code
_entity_poly.pdbx_strand_id
1 'polypeptide(L)'
;MKSPISRREFLTVAGLTAGAAVINPRVLSAVPAPAGRVAVGLCAEYNRQVSDVLSSMFDQLGGLDKLVGGKTVAIKLNMTGPPSDKLNSMPNQMTHWVHPQVIGSLVALLGSAGAQRIRLLESAPIGAKPLEEFMIAAGWQPKDFASAATRVEFENTNFLGSGKEYARFMVPGGGLMYAGYDLNHSYRDTDVFVSLAKLKEHRTAGVTLSMKNCFGITPCTIYSHEAPEDEPSIVPLGYREPMHSGSRVPPKSAPQPVAQSTDPGFRVPRITADLVASRPIHLAVIDGVYTMTGGELPNQERNWIHRPVHPGLLIAGLNCVSTDAVATAIMGFDPMADRGTPPFEKCDSTLHLAEQLGVGSCDLNRIEVVGENR
;
A
#
# COMPACT_ATOMS: atom_id res chain seq x y z
N MET A 1 35.38 33.88 -24.72
CA MET A 1 34.20 33.21 -25.28
C MET A 1 34.63 31.88 -25.84
N LYS A 2 34.27 30.77 -25.21
CA LYS A 2 34.60 29.43 -25.71
C LYS A 2 33.42 28.96 -26.61
N SER A 3 33.74 28.50 -27.82
CA SER A 3 32.78 28.02 -28.81
C SER A 3 32.02 26.81 -28.30
N PRO A 4 30.75 26.58 -28.71
CA PRO A 4 29.98 25.40 -28.30
C PRO A 4 30.57 24.13 -28.93
N ILE A 5 30.61 23.08 -28.12
CA ILE A 5 31.08 21.73 -28.49
C ILE A 5 30.20 21.18 -29.59
N SER A 6 30.81 20.67 -30.69
CA SER A 6 30.08 20.12 -31.82
C SER A 6 29.52 18.69 -31.48
N ARG A 7 28.46 18.30 -32.19
CA ARG A 7 27.78 16.99 -32.05
C ARG A 7 28.75 15.79 -32.24
N ARG A 8 29.84 15.99 -32.94
CA ARG A 8 30.86 14.98 -33.21
C ARG A 8 31.84 14.81 -32.04
N GLU A 9 32.15 15.87 -31.31
CA GLU A 9 32.98 15.82 -30.09
C GLU A 9 32.23 15.17 -28.91
N PHE A 10 30.90 15.34 -28.85
CA PHE A 10 30.05 14.67 -27.84
C PHE A 10 30.04 13.15 -28.02
N LEU A 11 30.08 12.63 -29.26
CA LEU A 11 30.07 11.20 -29.54
C LEU A 11 31.44 10.52 -29.38
N THR A 12 32.54 11.27 -29.39
CA THR A 12 33.89 10.72 -29.24
C THR A 12 34.30 10.54 -27.76
N VAL A 13 33.65 11.26 -26.84
CA VAL A 13 33.86 11.10 -25.39
C VAL A 13 33.03 9.95 -24.81
N ALA A 14 32.01 9.47 -25.51
CA ALA A 14 31.14 8.36 -25.09
C ALA A 14 31.68 6.94 -25.43
N GLY A 15 32.86 6.85 -26.01
CA GLY A 15 33.34 5.63 -26.64
C GLY A 15 34.58 4.97 -26.04
N LEU A 16 34.89 5.07 -24.76
CA LEU A 16 35.98 4.30 -24.12
C LEU A 16 35.87 4.32 -22.60
N THR A 17 35.02 3.48 -22.03
CA THR A 17 35.27 2.74 -20.77
C THR A 17 34.21 1.64 -20.67
N ALA A 18 34.54 0.42 -21.06
CA ALA A 18 33.83 -0.79 -20.65
C ALA A 18 34.24 -1.07 -19.18
N GLY A 19 33.64 -0.37 -18.27
CA GLY A 19 33.65 -0.63 -16.84
C GLY A 19 32.20 -0.72 -16.41
N ALA A 20 31.84 -1.71 -15.59
CA ALA A 20 30.51 -1.96 -15.09
C ALA A 20 29.90 -0.65 -14.58
N ALA A 21 29.04 -0.01 -15.38
CA ALA A 21 28.27 1.13 -14.95
C ALA A 21 27.23 0.63 -13.95
N VAL A 22 27.49 0.84 -12.67
CA VAL A 22 26.45 0.90 -11.66
C VAL A 22 25.51 1.99 -12.15
N ILE A 23 24.39 1.62 -12.73
CA ILE A 23 23.34 2.56 -13.16
C ILE A 23 22.82 3.20 -11.90
N ASN A 24 23.28 4.41 -11.66
CA ASN A 24 22.81 5.24 -10.54
C ASN A 24 21.34 5.60 -10.86
N PRO A 25 20.33 5.19 -10.04
CA PRO A 25 18.92 5.43 -10.33
C PRO A 25 18.52 6.92 -10.32
N ARG A 26 19.48 7.83 -10.13
CA ARG A 26 19.26 9.29 -10.10
C ARG A 26 19.00 9.96 -11.47
N VAL A 27 18.94 9.21 -12.58
CA VAL A 27 18.76 9.79 -13.93
C VAL A 27 17.35 9.48 -14.51
N LEU A 28 16.45 8.90 -13.76
CA LEU A 28 15.11 8.58 -14.24
C LEU A 28 14.08 9.65 -13.87
N SER A 29 14.18 10.86 -14.28
CA SER A 29 12.99 11.66 -14.63
C SER A 29 13.31 13.14 -14.78
N ALA A 30 13.40 13.60 -16.03
CA ALA A 30 13.24 15.02 -16.37
C ALA A 30 11.76 15.47 -16.32
N VAL A 31 10.82 14.54 -16.11
CA VAL A 31 9.38 14.81 -15.97
C VAL A 31 9.03 14.71 -14.49
N PRO A 32 8.48 15.77 -13.89
CA PRO A 32 8.04 15.73 -12.50
C PRO A 32 7.02 14.62 -12.29
N ALA A 33 7.13 13.87 -11.18
CA ALA A 33 6.16 12.85 -10.83
C ALA A 33 4.73 13.42 -10.78
N PRO A 34 3.70 12.66 -11.22
CA PRO A 34 2.33 13.16 -11.29
C PRO A 34 1.80 13.51 -9.90
N ALA A 35 1.14 14.65 -9.78
CA ALA A 35 0.37 15.00 -8.60
C ALA A 35 -1.11 14.68 -8.84
N GLY A 36 -1.80 14.20 -7.80
CA GLY A 36 -3.22 13.85 -7.87
C GLY A 36 -4.09 14.80 -7.06
N ARG A 37 -5.39 14.80 -7.36
CA ARG A 37 -6.42 15.40 -6.49
C ARG A 37 -6.68 14.46 -5.32
N VAL A 38 -6.83 15.03 -4.11
CA VAL A 38 -7.12 14.28 -2.87
C VAL A 38 -8.35 14.90 -2.22
N ALA A 39 -9.34 14.05 -1.93
CA ALA A 39 -10.55 14.45 -1.22
C ALA A 39 -10.43 14.12 0.28
N VAL A 40 -10.86 15.05 1.13
CA VAL A 40 -10.93 14.87 2.58
C VAL A 40 -12.37 15.12 3.01
N GLY A 41 -12.97 14.17 3.74
CA GLY A 41 -14.33 14.26 4.22
C GLY A 41 -14.41 14.05 5.74
N LEU A 42 -15.10 14.94 6.45
CA LEU A 42 -15.37 14.77 7.88
C LEU A 42 -16.39 13.66 8.10
N CYS A 43 -16.05 12.72 8.96
CA CYS A 43 -16.86 11.55 9.29
C CYS A 43 -16.70 11.23 10.77
N ALA A 44 -17.63 11.70 11.61
CA ALA A 44 -17.49 11.60 13.06
C ALA A 44 -17.65 10.17 13.58
N GLU A 45 -18.48 9.34 12.94
CA GLU A 45 -18.83 8.01 13.46
C GLU A 45 -18.98 6.98 12.35
N TYR A 46 -18.78 5.70 12.67
CA TYR A 46 -19.04 4.57 11.78
C TYR A 46 -20.54 4.24 11.70
N ASN A 47 -21.28 5.05 10.94
CA ASN A 47 -22.71 4.87 10.68
C ASN A 47 -23.01 5.16 9.19
N ARG A 48 -24.26 5.49 8.85
CA ARG A 48 -24.65 5.85 7.47
C ARG A 48 -23.83 7.01 6.88
N GLN A 49 -23.32 7.91 7.72
CA GLN A 49 -22.49 9.03 7.28
C GLN A 49 -21.26 8.58 6.47
N VAL A 50 -20.71 7.40 6.78
CA VAL A 50 -19.56 6.85 6.00
C VAL A 50 -19.85 6.76 4.51
N SER A 51 -21.03 6.24 4.14
CA SER A 51 -21.43 6.11 2.74
C SER A 51 -21.62 7.46 2.07
N ASP A 52 -22.28 8.40 2.76
CA ASP A 52 -22.57 9.73 2.23
C ASP A 52 -21.28 10.53 2.03
N VAL A 53 -20.35 10.48 2.99
CA VAL A 53 -19.04 11.14 2.92
C VAL A 53 -18.20 10.53 1.78
N LEU A 54 -18.09 9.20 1.68
CA LEU A 54 -17.36 8.54 0.58
C LEU A 54 -17.95 8.89 -0.79
N SER A 55 -19.28 8.90 -0.92
CA SER A 55 -19.95 9.28 -2.18
C SER A 55 -19.56 10.70 -2.59
N SER A 56 -19.69 11.67 -1.66
CA SER A 56 -19.30 13.06 -1.92
C SER A 56 -17.83 13.20 -2.32
N MET A 57 -16.94 12.49 -1.63
CA MET A 57 -15.50 12.50 -1.93
C MET A 57 -15.24 11.93 -3.34
N PHE A 58 -15.90 10.84 -3.72
CA PHE A 58 -15.72 10.24 -5.06
C PHE A 58 -16.28 11.15 -6.16
N ASP A 59 -17.38 11.85 -5.91
CA ASP A 59 -17.91 12.86 -6.86
C ASP A 59 -16.88 13.99 -7.08
N GLN A 60 -16.24 14.46 -6.01
CA GLN A 60 -15.17 15.47 -6.07
C GLN A 60 -13.92 14.97 -6.82
N LEU A 61 -13.67 13.65 -6.83
CA LEU A 61 -12.60 13.01 -7.58
C LEU A 61 -12.97 12.73 -9.05
N GLY A 62 -14.19 13.03 -9.48
CA GLY A 62 -14.66 12.88 -10.87
C GLY A 62 -15.59 11.68 -11.13
N GLY A 63 -16.07 11.04 -10.05
CA GLY A 63 -17.02 9.92 -10.08
C GLY A 63 -16.34 8.55 -10.22
N LEU A 64 -16.99 7.51 -9.68
CA LEU A 64 -16.49 6.13 -9.74
C LEU A 64 -16.85 5.41 -11.03
N ASP A 65 -17.92 5.78 -11.70
CA ASP A 65 -18.48 5.11 -12.88
C ASP A 65 -17.43 4.93 -13.99
N LYS A 66 -16.68 5.97 -14.30
CA LYS A 66 -15.59 5.94 -15.29
C LYS A 66 -14.43 5.04 -14.85
N LEU A 67 -14.19 4.96 -13.54
CA LEU A 67 -13.10 4.16 -12.99
C LEU A 67 -13.43 2.67 -12.99
N VAL A 68 -14.66 2.30 -12.59
CA VAL A 68 -15.00 0.90 -12.25
C VAL A 68 -16.10 0.28 -13.10
N GLY A 69 -16.82 1.05 -13.92
CA GLY A 69 -17.95 0.56 -14.72
C GLY A 69 -17.57 -0.63 -15.61
N GLY A 70 -18.27 -1.77 -15.46
CA GLY A 70 -18.01 -3.02 -16.20
C GLY A 70 -16.74 -3.76 -15.84
N LYS A 71 -16.00 -3.33 -14.79
CA LYS A 71 -14.66 -3.84 -14.46
C LYS A 71 -14.64 -4.74 -13.24
N THR A 72 -13.59 -5.53 -13.14
CA THR A 72 -13.20 -6.26 -11.91
C THR A 72 -12.38 -5.33 -11.01
N VAL A 73 -12.82 -5.14 -9.79
CA VAL A 73 -12.17 -4.31 -8.76
C VAL A 73 -11.60 -5.21 -7.66
N ALA A 74 -10.33 -5.06 -7.36
CA ALA A 74 -9.70 -5.67 -6.18
C ALA A 74 -9.49 -4.63 -5.10
N ILE A 75 -9.90 -4.91 -3.87
CA ILE A 75 -9.72 -4.07 -2.68
C ILE A 75 -8.76 -4.78 -1.73
N LYS A 76 -7.54 -4.27 -1.58
CA LYS A 76 -6.64 -4.69 -0.49
C LYS A 76 -7.09 -4.06 0.81
N LEU A 77 -7.50 -4.89 1.74
CA LEU A 77 -7.88 -4.47 3.09
C LEU A 77 -6.63 -4.18 3.94
N ASN A 78 -6.82 -3.58 5.12
CA ASN A 78 -5.77 -3.39 6.11
C ASN A 78 -6.16 -4.02 7.44
N MET A 79 -5.78 -5.29 7.62
CA MET A 79 -6.08 -6.11 8.79
C MET A 79 -4.79 -6.69 9.36
N THR A 80 -3.91 -5.82 9.86
CA THR A 80 -2.58 -6.16 10.36
C THR A 80 -2.66 -6.87 11.72
N GLY A 81 -1.95 -7.97 11.89
CA GLY A 81 -1.95 -8.75 13.13
C GLY A 81 -3.20 -9.62 13.32
N PRO A 82 -3.19 -10.54 14.31
CA PRO A 82 -4.32 -11.40 14.60
C PRO A 82 -5.47 -10.64 15.30
N PRO A 83 -6.72 -11.17 15.27
CA PRO A 83 -7.88 -10.57 15.95
C PRO A 83 -7.71 -10.42 17.48
N SER A 84 -6.78 -11.16 18.07
CA SER A 84 -6.45 -11.09 19.50
C SER A 84 -5.66 -9.85 19.91
N ASP A 85 -4.99 -9.20 18.96
CA ASP A 85 -4.17 -8.01 19.24
C ASP A 85 -5.07 -6.80 19.47
N LYS A 86 -5.36 -6.50 20.73
CA LYS A 86 -6.27 -5.43 21.13
C LYS A 86 -5.56 -4.36 21.95
N LEU A 87 -5.86 -3.10 21.66
CA LEU A 87 -5.44 -1.98 22.48
C LEU A 87 -6.52 -1.72 23.55
N ASN A 88 -6.17 -1.93 24.83
CA ASN A 88 -7.09 -1.68 25.95
C ASN A 88 -8.46 -2.36 25.77
N SER A 89 -8.49 -3.58 25.26
CA SER A 89 -9.71 -4.35 24.95
C SER A 89 -10.61 -3.74 23.86
N MET A 90 -10.20 -2.67 23.20
CA MET A 90 -10.94 -2.10 22.07
C MET A 90 -10.94 -3.04 20.87
N PRO A 91 -12.03 -3.11 20.10
CA PRO A 91 -12.03 -3.85 18.83
C PRO A 91 -10.97 -3.32 17.87
N ASN A 92 -10.31 -4.22 17.11
CA ASN A 92 -9.19 -3.88 16.21
C ASN A 92 -9.57 -2.82 15.17
N GLN A 93 -10.83 -2.83 14.68
CA GLN A 93 -11.35 -1.85 13.73
C GLN A 93 -11.46 -0.43 14.29
N MET A 94 -11.48 -0.28 15.60
CA MET A 94 -11.45 1.04 16.26
C MET A 94 -10.04 1.58 16.45
N THR A 95 -9.02 0.79 16.12
CA THR A 95 -7.62 1.13 16.37
C THR A 95 -6.76 0.97 15.11
N HIS A 96 -6.40 -0.22 14.71
CA HIS A 96 -5.36 -0.45 13.68
C HIS A 96 -5.85 -1.20 12.43
N TRP A 97 -7.11 -1.65 12.40
CA TRP A 97 -7.76 -2.23 11.22
C TRP A 97 -8.72 -1.25 10.57
N VAL A 98 -8.96 -1.40 9.27
CA VAL A 98 -10.09 -0.73 8.59
C VAL A 98 -11.40 -1.18 9.21
N HIS A 99 -12.34 -0.25 9.35
CA HIS A 99 -13.64 -0.56 9.94
C HIS A 99 -14.57 -1.26 8.91
N PRO A 100 -15.35 -2.30 9.32
CA PRO A 100 -16.27 -3.00 8.42
C PRO A 100 -17.31 -2.08 7.76
N GLN A 101 -17.76 -1.00 8.44
CA GLN A 101 -18.65 -0.01 7.84
C GLN A 101 -18.01 0.68 6.63
N VAL A 102 -16.72 0.99 6.69
CA VAL A 102 -15.99 1.61 5.55
C VAL A 102 -15.85 0.62 4.41
N ILE A 103 -15.53 -0.66 4.72
CA ILE A 103 -15.45 -1.73 3.71
C ILE A 103 -16.80 -1.90 3.02
N GLY A 104 -17.89 -2.08 3.76
CA GLY A 104 -19.24 -2.29 3.22
C GLY A 104 -19.74 -1.10 2.40
N SER A 105 -19.53 0.13 2.88
CA SER A 105 -19.88 1.36 2.15
C SER A 105 -19.12 1.47 0.83
N LEU A 106 -17.81 1.21 0.85
CA LEU A 106 -16.98 1.21 -0.37
C LEU A 106 -17.46 0.16 -1.37
N VAL A 107 -17.72 -1.08 -0.92
CA VAL A 107 -18.24 -2.16 -1.79
C VAL A 107 -19.56 -1.75 -2.41
N ALA A 108 -20.49 -1.21 -1.64
CA ALA A 108 -21.80 -0.76 -2.14
C ALA A 108 -21.68 0.35 -3.17
N LEU A 109 -20.83 1.36 -2.93
CA LEU A 109 -20.60 2.47 -3.86
C LEU A 109 -19.94 2.01 -5.17
N LEU A 110 -18.94 1.12 -5.09
CA LEU A 110 -18.33 0.52 -6.28
C LEU A 110 -19.33 -0.33 -7.09
N GLY A 111 -20.16 -1.12 -6.40
CA GLY A 111 -21.24 -1.89 -7.03
C GLY A 111 -22.27 -0.98 -7.73
N SER A 112 -22.70 0.08 -7.06
CA SER A 112 -23.64 1.09 -7.61
C SER A 112 -23.05 1.84 -8.79
N ALA A 113 -21.72 2.05 -8.82
CA ALA A 113 -20.99 2.63 -9.96
C ALA A 113 -20.73 1.63 -11.10
N GLY A 114 -21.30 0.42 -11.04
CA GLY A 114 -21.27 -0.57 -12.10
C GLY A 114 -20.06 -1.49 -12.12
N ALA A 115 -19.34 -1.65 -11.02
CA ALA A 115 -18.31 -2.69 -10.91
C ALA A 115 -18.94 -4.07 -11.15
N GLN A 116 -18.40 -4.84 -12.10
CA GLN A 116 -18.93 -6.16 -12.46
C GLN A 116 -18.60 -7.24 -11.40
N ARG A 117 -17.44 -7.09 -10.76
CA ARG A 117 -16.92 -8.02 -9.76
C ARG A 117 -16.06 -7.26 -8.76
N ILE A 118 -16.26 -7.50 -7.48
CA ILE A 118 -15.46 -6.91 -6.41
C ILE A 118 -14.79 -8.04 -5.63
N ARG A 119 -13.49 -7.93 -5.42
CA ARG A 119 -12.68 -8.91 -4.67
C ARG A 119 -12.11 -8.23 -3.43
N LEU A 120 -12.46 -8.71 -2.26
CA LEU A 120 -11.86 -8.33 -0.99
C LEU A 120 -10.62 -9.20 -0.75
N LEU A 121 -9.46 -8.60 -0.71
CA LEU A 121 -8.17 -9.27 -0.68
C LEU A 121 -7.41 -8.93 0.60
N GLU A 122 -6.89 -9.94 1.28
CA GLU A 122 -5.94 -9.78 2.37
C GLU A 122 -5.00 -10.98 2.43
N SER A 123 -3.77 -10.77 2.86
CA SER A 123 -2.83 -11.82 3.21
C SER A 123 -2.56 -11.77 4.72
N ALA A 124 -3.63 -11.81 5.48
CA ALA A 124 -3.58 -11.77 6.93
C ALA A 124 -2.65 -12.86 7.49
N PRO A 125 -2.09 -12.68 8.69
CA PRO A 125 -1.16 -13.65 9.29
C PRO A 125 -1.90 -14.88 9.87
N ILE A 126 -2.83 -15.43 9.10
CA ILE A 126 -3.68 -16.58 9.48
C ILE A 126 -3.29 -17.87 8.76
N GLY A 127 -2.13 -17.85 8.10
CA GLY A 127 -1.66 -19.02 7.37
C GLY A 127 -2.60 -19.40 6.23
N ALA A 128 -3.04 -20.66 6.22
CA ALA A 128 -3.83 -21.25 5.15
C ALA A 128 -5.35 -21.03 5.24
N LYS A 129 -5.86 -20.35 6.26
CA LYS A 129 -7.31 -20.17 6.44
C LYS A 129 -7.91 -19.22 5.40
N PRO A 130 -9.18 -19.44 4.99
CA PRO A 130 -9.93 -18.49 4.20
C PRO A 130 -10.05 -17.13 4.89
N LEU A 131 -10.13 -16.05 4.09
CA LEU A 131 -10.26 -14.69 4.63
C LEU A 131 -11.54 -14.52 5.46
N GLU A 132 -12.61 -15.21 5.07
CA GLU A 132 -13.89 -15.22 5.80
C GLU A 132 -13.75 -15.74 7.24
N GLU A 133 -12.94 -16.78 7.46
CA GLU A 133 -12.69 -17.28 8.82
C GLU A 133 -11.98 -16.25 9.69
N PHE A 134 -11.07 -15.49 9.11
CA PHE A 134 -10.38 -14.40 9.79
C PHE A 134 -11.34 -13.25 10.15
N MET A 135 -12.25 -12.90 9.24
CA MET A 135 -13.30 -11.92 9.49
C MET A 135 -14.25 -12.39 10.60
N ILE A 136 -14.69 -13.66 10.58
CA ILE A 136 -15.53 -14.24 11.62
C ILE A 136 -14.82 -14.23 12.98
N ALA A 137 -13.54 -14.57 13.03
CA ALA A 137 -12.74 -14.51 14.25
C ALA A 137 -12.62 -13.07 14.82
N ALA A 138 -12.73 -12.06 13.97
CA ALA A 138 -12.82 -10.65 14.35
C ALA A 138 -14.22 -10.20 14.79
N GLY A 139 -15.22 -11.08 14.75
CA GLY A 139 -16.62 -10.80 15.05
C GLY A 139 -17.40 -10.18 13.88
N TRP A 140 -16.88 -10.25 12.66
CA TRP A 140 -17.54 -9.71 11.47
C TRP A 140 -18.38 -10.79 10.77
N GLN A 141 -19.32 -10.36 9.94
CA GLN A 141 -20.16 -11.25 9.15
C GLN A 141 -19.84 -11.08 7.65
N PRO A 142 -19.09 -12.01 7.01
CA PRO A 142 -18.75 -11.91 5.59
C PRO A 142 -19.96 -11.68 4.67
N LYS A 143 -21.12 -12.25 5.02
CA LYS A 143 -22.38 -12.07 4.27
C LYS A 143 -22.81 -10.60 4.14
N ASP A 144 -22.46 -9.73 5.10
CA ASP A 144 -22.84 -8.32 5.07
C ASP A 144 -22.08 -7.60 3.94
N PHE A 145 -20.82 -7.96 3.70
CA PHE A 145 -20.06 -7.47 2.57
C PHE A 145 -20.51 -8.10 1.24
N ALA A 146 -20.79 -9.42 1.26
CA ALA A 146 -21.24 -10.14 0.08
C ALA A 146 -22.58 -9.62 -0.45
N SER A 147 -23.47 -9.14 0.42
CA SER A 147 -24.76 -8.56 0.04
C SER A 147 -24.69 -7.10 -0.42
N ALA A 148 -23.56 -6.43 -0.26
CA ALA A 148 -23.41 -5.00 -0.57
C ALA A 148 -23.29 -4.71 -2.09
N ALA A 149 -22.96 -5.72 -2.92
CA ALA A 149 -22.93 -5.62 -4.37
C ALA A 149 -23.26 -6.98 -5.02
N THR A 150 -23.51 -6.98 -6.34
CA THR A 150 -23.98 -8.14 -7.08
C THR A 150 -23.00 -9.33 -7.01
N ARG A 151 -21.69 -9.07 -7.06
CA ARG A 151 -20.67 -10.12 -7.02
C ARG A 151 -19.48 -9.67 -6.18
N VAL A 152 -19.41 -10.18 -4.96
CA VAL A 152 -18.30 -9.94 -4.02
C VAL A 152 -17.64 -11.28 -3.69
N GLU A 153 -16.33 -11.31 -3.74
CA GLU A 153 -15.51 -12.48 -3.45
C GLU A 153 -14.47 -12.14 -2.39
N PHE A 154 -14.03 -13.14 -1.64
CA PHE A 154 -13.03 -13.03 -0.57
C PHE A 154 -11.84 -13.90 -0.92
N GLU A 155 -10.62 -13.41 -0.66
CA GLU A 155 -9.45 -14.22 -0.95
C GLU A 155 -8.30 -13.92 0.03
N ASN A 156 -7.72 -15.01 0.56
CA ASN A 156 -6.43 -14.99 1.22
C ASN A 156 -5.33 -15.00 0.16
N THR A 157 -4.70 -13.86 -0.06
CA THR A 157 -3.69 -13.70 -1.13
C THR A 157 -2.29 -14.20 -0.75
N ASN A 158 -2.15 -14.94 0.34
CA ASN A 158 -0.97 -15.76 0.58
C ASN A 158 -0.83 -16.93 -0.41
N PHE A 159 -1.90 -17.29 -1.12
CA PHE A 159 -1.90 -18.31 -2.18
C PHE A 159 -1.70 -17.70 -3.56
N LEU A 160 -1.49 -18.57 -4.56
CA LEU A 160 -1.24 -18.13 -5.93
C LEU A 160 -2.51 -17.64 -6.68
N GLY A 161 -3.69 -17.96 -6.20
CA GLY A 161 -4.97 -17.59 -6.84
C GLY A 161 -5.35 -18.51 -7.99
N SER A 162 -5.88 -17.94 -9.08
CA SER A 162 -6.42 -18.67 -10.24
C SER A 162 -5.36 -19.23 -11.19
N GLY A 163 -4.09 -18.81 -11.05
CA GLY A 163 -3.00 -19.26 -11.92
C GLY A 163 -2.39 -20.61 -11.50
N LYS A 164 -1.54 -21.15 -12.35
CA LYS A 164 -0.69 -22.33 -12.05
C LYS A 164 0.61 -21.97 -11.35
N GLU A 165 1.05 -20.72 -11.53
CA GLU A 165 2.24 -20.11 -10.95
C GLU A 165 1.86 -18.75 -10.40
N TYR A 166 2.69 -18.14 -9.56
CA TYR A 166 2.48 -16.75 -9.12
C TYR A 166 2.58 -15.78 -10.28
N ALA A 167 1.85 -14.68 -10.19
CA ALA A 167 1.90 -13.62 -11.18
C ALA A 167 3.12 -12.73 -10.92
N ARG A 168 4.05 -12.68 -11.89
CA ARG A 168 5.24 -11.82 -11.79
C ARG A 168 4.94 -10.39 -12.21
N PHE A 169 5.30 -9.44 -11.34
CA PHE A 169 5.19 -8.00 -11.54
C PHE A 169 6.60 -7.40 -11.52
N MET A 170 7.03 -6.84 -12.66
CA MET A 170 8.34 -6.20 -12.74
C MET A 170 8.26 -4.76 -12.25
N VAL A 171 9.28 -4.32 -11.52
CA VAL A 171 9.39 -2.92 -11.09
C VAL A 171 10.00 -2.10 -12.22
N PRO A 172 9.36 -0.99 -12.65
CA PRO A 172 9.95 -0.09 -13.63
C PRO A 172 11.36 0.38 -13.19
N GLY A 173 12.31 0.37 -14.12
CA GLY A 173 13.70 0.76 -13.82
C GLY A 173 14.52 -0.27 -13.03
N GLY A 174 13.98 -1.46 -12.75
CA GLY A 174 14.69 -2.55 -12.08
C GLY A 174 14.58 -2.56 -10.56
N GLY A 175 13.81 -1.64 -9.98
CA GLY A 175 13.49 -1.61 -8.55
C GLY A 175 14.59 -1.06 -7.64
N LEU A 176 14.22 -0.79 -6.40
CA LEU A 176 15.09 -0.28 -5.34
C LEU A 176 15.55 -1.39 -4.38
N MET A 177 14.72 -2.42 -4.20
CA MET A 177 15.01 -3.58 -3.36
C MET A 177 14.91 -4.89 -4.13
N TYR A 178 13.92 -5.03 -5.01
CA TYR A 178 13.71 -6.18 -5.90
C TYR A 178 13.39 -5.70 -7.31
N ALA A 179 13.89 -6.40 -8.32
CA ALA A 179 13.56 -6.10 -9.71
C ALA A 179 12.10 -6.46 -10.07
N GLY A 180 11.45 -7.27 -9.25
CA GLY A 180 10.06 -7.68 -9.42
C GLY A 180 9.56 -8.45 -8.21
N TYR A 181 8.25 -8.75 -8.23
CA TYR A 181 7.56 -9.50 -7.18
C TYR A 181 6.66 -10.55 -7.78
N ASP A 182 6.63 -11.72 -7.17
CA ASP A 182 5.68 -12.79 -7.47
C ASP A 182 4.52 -12.68 -6.49
N LEU A 183 3.33 -12.41 -7.03
CA LEU A 183 2.12 -12.10 -6.27
C LEU A 183 0.98 -13.02 -6.68
N ASN A 184 -0.08 -13.05 -5.86
CA ASN A 184 -1.32 -13.73 -6.16
C ASN A 184 -1.95 -13.20 -7.46
N HIS A 185 -2.52 -14.10 -8.28
CA HIS A 185 -3.15 -13.76 -9.56
C HIS A 185 -4.30 -12.75 -9.45
N SER A 186 -4.95 -12.64 -8.30
CA SER A 186 -6.01 -11.64 -8.11
C SER A 186 -5.53 -10.20 -8.28
N TYR A 187 -4.25 -9.93 -8.08
CA TYR A 187 -3.67 -8.61 -8.37
C TYR A 187 -3.41 -8.38 -9.86
N ARG A 188 -3.25 -9.46 -10.67
CA ARG A 188 -3.14 -9.38 -12.13
C ARG A 188 -4.50 -9.36 -12.80
N ASP A 189 -5.41 -10.23 -12.33
CA ASP A 189 -6.72 -10.50 -12.92
C ASP A 189 -7.76 -9.48 -12.42
N THR A 190 -7.33 -8.23 -12.31
CA THR A 190 -8.18 -7.11 -11.90
C THR A 190 -7.84 -5.86 -12.68
N ASP A 191 -8.88 -5.14 -13.12
CA ASP A 191 -8.76 -3.91 -13.90
C ASP A 191 -8.45 -2.71 -12.99
N VAL A 192 -9.03 -2.69 -11.80
CA VAL A 192 -8.90 -1.60 -10.83
C VAL A 192 -8.42 -2.14 -9.49
N PHE A 193 -7.30 -1.62 -9.01
CA PHE A 193 -6.75 -1.95 -7.71
C PHE A 193 -6.96 -0.81 -6.72
N VAL A 194 -7.65 -1.11 -5.63
CA VAL A 194 -7.96 -0.18 -4.53
C VAL A 194 -7.16 -0.58 -3.30
N SER A 195 -6.46 0.38 -2.69
CA SER A 195 -5.89 0.20 -1.36
C SER A 195 -6.79 0.88 -0.33
N LEU A 196 -7.43 0.08 0.52
CA LEU A 196 -8.23 0.55 1.64
C LEU A 196 -7.41 0.41 2.92
N ALA A 197 -6.87 1.52 3.40
CA ALA A 197 -5.89 1.58 4.46
C ALA A 197 -6.43 2.25 5.74
N LYS A 198 -5.72 2.06 6.85
CA LYS A 198 -5.95 2.75 8.11
C LYS A 198 -4.99 3.93 8.25
N LEU A 199 -5.47 5.05 8.75
CA LEU A 199 -4.67 6.23 9.08
C LEU A 199 -3.85 5.93 10.34
N LYS A 200 -2.60 5.51 10.21
CA LYS A 200 -1.75 5.18 11.35
C LYS A 200 -0.26 5.25 11.04
N GLU A 201 0.54 5.46 12.08
CA GLU A 201 1.99 5.36 12.03
C GLU A 201 2.46 3.92 11.72
N HIS A 202 3.73 3.79 11.37
CA HIS A 202 4.37 2.49 11.16
C HIS A 202 5.83 2.54 11.60
N ARG A 203 6.24 1.58 12.41
CA ARG A 203 7.57 1.50 13.02
C ARG A 203 8.74 1.57 12.03
N THR A 204 8.64 0.88 10.89
CA THR A 204 9.72 0.71 9.91
C THR A 204 9.45 1.37 8.56
N ALA A 205 8.37 2.14 8.43
CA ALA A 205 8.01 2.87 7.22
C ALA A 205 7.49 4.28 7.52
N GLY A 206 7.55 4.74 8.77
CA GLY A 206 6.99 6.02 9.22
C GLY A 206 5.46 6.00 9.31
N VAL A 207 4.79 5.76 8.20
CA VAL A 207 3.32 5.69 8.10
C VAL A 207 2.86 4.41 7.40
N THR A 208 1.67 3.94 7.72
CA THR A 208 1.04 2.80 7.03
C THR A 208 0.39 3.27 5.73
N LEU A 209 -0.71 3.97 5.83
CA LEU A 209 -1.47 4.58 4.74
C LEU A 209 -1.67 3.63 3.53
N SER A 210 -1.91 4.19 2.34
CA SER A 210 -2.28 3.37 1.18
C SER A 210 -1.11 2.58 0.59
N MET A 211 0.10 3.17 0.56
CA MET A 211 1.25 2.50 -0.04
C MET A 211 1.78 1.37 0.83
N LYS A 212 2.02 1.61 2.14
CA LYS A 212 2.56 0.56 3.03
C LYS A 212 1.56 -0.57 3.27
N ASN A 213 0.25 -0.32 3.13
CA ASN A 213 -0.76 -1.37 3.10
C ASN A 213 -0.45 -2.43 2.01
N CYS A 214 0.13 -2.02 0.88
CA CYS A 214 0.52 -2.92 -0.20
C CYS A 214 1.73 -3.81 0.13
N PHE A 215 2.49 -3.54 1.19
CA PHE A 215 3.49 -4.51 1.66
C PHE A 215 2.86 -5.88 1.96
N GLY A 216 1.61 -5.88 2.39
CA GLY A 216 0.81 -7.07 2.66
C GLY A 216 0.33 -7.83 1.41
N ILE A 217 0.61 -7.40 0.18
CA ILE A 217 0.25 -8.18 -1.01
C ILE A 217 1.26 -9.30 -1.32
N THR A 218 2.43 -9.28 -0.68
CA THR A 218 3.48 -10.29 -0.84
C THR A 218 3.09 -11.58 -0.09
N PRO A 219 3.00 -12.75 -0.78
CA PRO A 219 2.54 -13.98 -0.15
C PRO A 219 3.60 -14.59 0.80
N CYS A 220 3.15 -15.11 1.95
CA CYS A 220 4.04 -15.80 2.89
C CYS A 220 4.60 -17.11 2.33
N THR A 221 3.99 -17.71 1.35
CA THR A 221 4.53 -18.88 0.61
C THR A 221 5.87 -18.62 -0.06
N ILE A 222 6.18 -17.35 -0.33
CA ILE A 222 7.43 -16.92 -1.00
C ILE A 222 8.30 -16.09 -0.03
N TYR A 223 7.69 -15.16 0.70
CA TYR A 223 8.43 -14.10 1.38
C TYR A 223 8.49 -14.26 2.91
N SER A 224 8.10 -15.42 3.46
CA SER A 224 8.20 -15.70 4.89
C SER A 224 9.55 -16.32 5.29
N HIS A 225 9.81 -16.35 6.58
CA HIS A 225 10.98 -17.01 7.14
C HIS A 225 10.91 -18.54 7.08
N GLU A 226 9.76 -19.11 6.79
CA GLU A 226 9.55 -20.55 6.58
C GLU A 226 9.40 -20.92 5.08
N ALA A 227 9.53 -19.97 4.17
CA ALA A 227 9.51 -20.27 2.73
C ALA A 227 10.71 -21.17 2.35
N PRO A 228 10.55 -22.18 1.47
CA PRO A 228 11.65 -23.03 1.02
C PRO A 228 12.70 -22.26 0.21
N GLU A 229 13.84 -22.89 -0.09
CA GLU A 229 14.95 -22.24 -0.81
C GLU A 229 14.77 -22.24 -2.32
N ASP A 230 14.17 -23.27 -2.88
CA ASP A 230 14.12 -23.45 -4.34
C ASP A 230 12.80 -22.94 -4.94
N GLU A 231 11.66 -23.38 -4.41
CA GLU A 231 10.32 -23.10 -4.94
C GLU A 231 9.39 -22.60 -3.83
N PRO A 232 8.32 -21.82 -4.15
CA PRO A 232 7.32 -21.40 -3.17
C PRO A 232 6.69 -22.58 -2.44
N SER A 233 6.35 -22.38 -1.17
CA SER A 233 5.61 -23.39 -0.41
C SER A 233 4.17 -23.53 -0.92
N ILE A 234 3.60 -24.73 -0.79
CA ILE A 234 2.19 -25.00 -1.13
C ILE A 234 1.27 -24.36 -0.10
N VAL A 235 1.70 -24.29 1.16
CA VAL A 235 0.93 -23.74 2.28
C VAL A 235 1.68 -22.51 2.83
N PRO A 236 1.00 -21.37 3.04
CA PRO A 236 1.61 -20.21 3.66
C PRO A 236 1.91 -20.50 5.14
N LEU A 237 3.17 -20.40 5.50
CA LEU A 237 3.70 -20.57 6.84
C LEU A 237 4.53 -19.34 7.24
N GLY A 238 4.68 -19.12 8.53
CA GLY A 238 5.53 -18.07 9.05
C GLY A 238 5.06 -16.65 8.77
N TYR A 239 5.99 -15.71 8.94
CA TYR A 239 5.76 -14.26 8.82
C TYR A 239 6.76 -13.63 7.85
N ARG A 240 6.45 -12.44 7.31
CA ARG A 240 7.29 -11.66 6.38
C ARG A 240 8.50 -10.99 7.06
N GLU A 241 8.99 -11.56 8.13
CA GLU A 241 10.15 -11.04 8.86
C GLU A 241 11.38 -10.86 7.94
N PRO A 242 11.71 -11.80 7.00
CA PRO A 242 12.85 -11.64 6.11
C PRO A 242 12.75 -10.42 5.18
N MET A 243 11.55 -10.00 4.83
CA MET A 243 11.36 -8.77 4.06
C MET A 243 11.75 -7.52 4.87
N HIS A 244 11.60 -7.57 6.20
CA HIS A 244 12.03 -6.50 7.09
C HIS A 244 13.55 -6.55 7.32
N SER A 245 14.06 -7.69 7.74
CA SER A 245 15.44 -7.85 8.24
C SER A 245 16.47 -8.25 7.18
N GLY A 246 16.02 -8.81 6.04
CA GLY A 246 16.95 -9.41 5.08
C GLY A 246 17.62 -10.69 5.58
N SER A 247 17.09 -11.28 6.65
CA SER A 247 17.64 -12.52 7.25
C SER A 247 17.56 -13.72 6.30
N ARG A 248 16.74 -13.63 5.26
CA ARG A 248 16.56 -14.66 4.24
C ARG A 248 16.18 -14.02 2.90
N VAL A 249 16.52 -14.68 1.80
CA VAL A 249 16.09 -14.34 0.44
C VAL A 249 14.88 -15.19 0.04
N PRO A 250 14.05 -14.73 -0.91
CA PRO A 250 12.99 -15.54 -1.50
C PRO A 250 13.53 -16.82 -2.18
N PRO A 251 12.67 -17.81 -2.45
CA PRO A 251 13.04 -18.98 -3.27
C PRO A 251 13.74 -18.58 -4.57
N LYS A 252 14.65 -19.42 -5.07
CA LYS A 252 15.44 -19.13 -6.27
C LYS A 252 14.61 -18.88 -7.53
N SER A 253 13.42 -19.48 -7.62
CA SER A 253 12.46 -19.25 -8.70
C SER A 253 11.82 -17.87 -8.69
N ALA A 254 11.77 -17.22 -7.53
CA ALA A 254 11.21 -15.86 -7.37
C ALA A 254 12.27 -14.77 -7.66
N PRO A 255 11.86 -13.52 -7.95
CA PRO A 255 12.78 -12.40 -8.10
C PRO A 255 13.67 -12.21 -6.86
N GLN A 256 14.97 -12.11 -7.10
CA GLN A 256 15.96 -11.94 -6.06
C GLN A 256 16.19 -10.45 -5.74
N PRO A 257 16.68 -10.11 -4.52
CA PRO A 257 16.98 -8.73 -4.16
C PRO A 257 18.12 -8.15 -5.00
N VAL A 258 17.96 -6.90 -5.45
CA VAL A 258 18.97 -6.12 -6.18
C VAL A 258 19.80 -5.24 -5.23
N ALA A 259 19.38 -5.11 -4.00
CA ALA A 259 20.11 -4.43 -2.92
C ALA A 259 20.19 -5.32 -1.69
N GLN A 260 21.22 -5.15 -0.88
CA GLN A 260 21.41 -5.88 0.36
C GLN A 260 21.45 -4.93 1.54
N SER A 261 20.68 -5.24 2.56
CA SER A 261 20.67 -4.54 3.85
C SER A 261 19.96 -5.40 4.88
N THR A 262 20.36 -5.28 6.14
CA THR A 262 19.67 -5.86 7.31
C THR A 262 18.88 -4.79 8.08
N ASP A 263 18.94 -3.54 7.65
CA ASP A 263 18.21 -2.43 8.27
C ASP A 263 16.75 -2.41 7.79
N PRO A 264 15.76 -2.65 8.66
CA PRO A 264 14.34 -2.58 8.29
C PRO A 264 13.93 -1.21 7.76
N GLY A 265 14.52 -0.12 8.30
CA GLY A 265 14.25 1.25 7.84
C GLY A 265 14.79 1.57 6.45
N PHE A 266 15.73 0.79 5.93
CA PHE A 266 16.18 0.83 4.55
C PHE A 266 15.29 -0.04 3.65
N ARG A 267 14.98 -1.27 4.10
CA ARG A 267 14.31 -2.30 3.28
C ARG A 267 12.84 -2.02 3.06
N VAL A 268 12.09 -1.80 4.16
CA VAL A 268 10.62 -1.73 4.11
C VAL A 268 10.12 -0.57 3.25
N PRO A 269 10.68 0.65 3.33
CA PRO A 269 10.30 1.74 2.42
C PRO A 269 10.57 1.43 0.94
N ARG A 270 11.73 0.83 0.61
CA ARG A 270 12.06 0.46 -0.77
C ARG A 270 11.15 -0.63 -1.33
N ILE A 271 10.89 -1.66 -0.55
CA ILE A 271 9.93 -2.72 -0.93
C ILE A 271 8.54 -2.12 -1.16
N THR A 272 8.11 -1.19 -0.31
CA THR A 272 6.82 -0.51 -0.44
C THR A 272 6.77 0.31 -1.73
N ALA A 273 7.78 1.11 -2.02
CA ALA A 273 7.87 1.91 -3.24
C ALA A 273 7.93 1.02 -4.50
N ASP A 274 8.72 -0.05 -4.48
CA ASP A 274 8.79 -1.03 -5.55
C ASP A 274 7.42 -1.68 -5.83
N LEU A 275 6.70 -2.09 -4.79
CA LEU A 275 5.38 -2.74 -4.92
C LEU A 275 4.36 -1.82 -5.58
N VAL A 276 4.27 -0.56 -5.15
CA VAL A 276 3.30 0.37 -5.73
C VAL A 276 3.71 0.85 -7.13
N ALA A 277 5.00 0.80 -7.47
CA ALA A 277 5.48 1.04 -8.81
C ALA A 277 5.22 -0.15 -9.76
N SER A 278 5.34 -1.40 -9.25
CA SER A 278 5.09 -2.62 -10.02
C SER A 278 3.60 -2.93 -10.18
N ARG A 279 2.80 -2.61 -9.17
CA ARG A 279 1.32 -2.76 -9.19
C ARG A 279 0.67 -1.46 -8.73
N PRO A 280 0.38 -0.53 -9.66
CA PRO A 280 -0.18 0.77 -9.34
C PRO A 280 -1.53 0.69 -8.62
N ILE A 281 -1.72 1.55 -7.62
CA ILE A 281 -2.99 1.77 -6.94
C ILE A 281 -3.81 2.78 -7.76
N HIS A 282 -5.02 2.39 -8.16
CA HIS A 282 -5.93 3.25 -8.94
C HIS A 282 -6.80 4.15 -8.06
N LEU A 283 -7.09 3.69 -6.84
CA LEU A 283 -7.83 4.44 -5.84
C LEU A 283 -7.28 4.11 -4.46
N ALA A 284 -6.80 5.12 -3.76
CA ALA A 284 -6.43 5.05 -2.36
C ALA A 284 -7.60 5.56 -1.51
N VAL A 285 -7.99 4.79 -0.47
CA VAL A 285 -8.99 5.20 0.53
C VAL A 285 -8.40 4.96 1.90
N ILE A 286 -8.46 5.96 2.78
CA ILE A 286 -7.86 5.89 4.11
C ILE A 286 -8.94 6.15 5.16
N ASP A 287 -9.13 5.18 6.02
CA ASP A 287 -10.01 5.23 7.19
C ASP A 287 -9.28 5.92 8.36
N GLY A 288 -9.68 7.14 8.65
CA GLY A 288 -9.22 7.96 9.76
C GLY A 288 -10.36 8.37 10.70
N VAL A 289 -11.49 7.64 10.73
CA VAL A 289 -12.56 7.95 11.70
C VAL A 289 -12.06 7.69 13.11
N TYR A 290 -11.65 6.46 13.42
CA TYR A 290 -10.93 6.12 14.64
C TYR A 290 -9.61 5.44 14.27
N THR A 291 -8.57 5.66 15.07
CA THR A 291 -7.26 5.06 14.87
C THR A 291 -6.49 4.96 16.19
N MET A 292 -5.18 4.72 16.11
CA MET A 292 -4.27 4.75 17.26
C MET A 292 -2.94 5.39 16.88
N THR A 293 -2.22 5.92 17.87
CA THR A 293 -0.82 6.34 17.75
C THR A 293 0.12 5.20 18.13
N GLY A 294 1.41 5.36 17.83
CA GLY A 294 2.48 4.50 18.33
C GLY A 294 2.74 3.27 17.47
N GLY A 295 2.45 3.30 16.18
CA GLY A 295 2.83 2.25 15.23
C GLY A 295 1.67 1.45 14.64
N GLU A 296 2.01 0.35 13.97
CA GLU A 296 1.05 -0.42 13.17
C GLU A 296 0.24 -1.45 13.95
N LEU A 297 0.71 -1.86 15.14
CA LEU A 297 0.07 -2.85 16.01
C LEU A 297 0.09 -2.38 17.46
N PRO A 298 -0.92 -2.69 18.29
CA PRO A 298 -0.88 -2.44 19.72
C PRO A 298 0.17 -3.33 20.40
N ASN A 299 0.81 -2.81 21.43
CA ASN A 299 1.75 -3.53 22.31
C ASN A 299 3.03 -4.07 21.65
N GLN A 300 3.40 -3.60 20.46
CA GLN A 300 4.57 -4.03 19.71
C GLN A 300 5.90 -3.63 20.37
N GLU A 301 5.96 -2.48 21.02
CA GLU A 301 7.15 -2.02 21.73
C GLU A 301 6.76 -1.45 23.11
N ARG A 302 7.46 -1.91 24.16
CA ARG A 302 7.19 -1.48 25.56
C ARG A 302 7.36 0.03 25.79
N ASN A 303 8.13 0.70 24.95
CA ASN A 303 8.47 2.12 25.08
C ASN A 303 7.59 3.03 24.19
N TRP A 304 6.71 2.49 23.37
CA TRP A 304 5.80 3.28 22.55
C TRP A 304 4.46 3.44 23.24
N ILE A 305 3.99 4.69 23.28
CA ILE A 305 2.69 5.00 23.91
C ILE A 305 1.61 4.82 22.84
N HIS A 306 0.93 3.69 22.91
CA HIS A 306 -0.23 3.42 22.09
C HIS A 306 -1.47 4.07 22.73
N ARG A 307 -2.14 4.95 22.00
CA ARG A 307 -3.38 5.60 22.43
C ARG A 307 -4.41 5.55 21.31
N PRO A 308 -5.68 5.26 21.63
CA PRO A 308 -6.77 5.46 20.67
C PRO A 308 -6.91 6.94 20.34
N VAL A 309 -7.17 7.25 19.07
CA VAL A 309 -7.38 8.62 18.57
C VAL A 309 -8.62 8.65 17.70
N HIS A 310 -9.30 9.79 17.67
CA HIS A 310 -10.49 10.01 16.87
C HIS A 310 -10.30 11.23 15.95
N PRO A 311 -9.61 11.07 14.80
CA PRO A 311 -9.49 12.15 13.82
C PRO A 311 -10.82 12.53 13.18
N GLY A 312 -11.76 11.59 13.05
CA GLY A 312 -13.10 11.85 12.56
C GLY A 312 -13.15 12.23 11.08
N LEU A 313 -12.38 11.53 10.22
CA LEU A 313 -12.30 11.85 8.80
C LEU A 313 -12.01 10.61 7.93
N LEU A 314 -12.28 10.77 6.63
CA LEU A 314 -11.90 9.85 5.56
C LEU A 314 -11.06 10.61 4.53
N ILE A 315 -10.13 9.93 3.86
CA ILE A 315 -9.29 10.52 2.80
C ILE A 315 -9.34 9.59 1.59
N ALA A 316 -9.46 10.16 0.38
CA ALA A 316 -9.39 9.38 -0.86
C ALA A 316 -8.66 10.15 -1.97
N GLY A 317 -8.02 9.41 -2.89
CA GLY A 317 -7.36 10.00 -4.06
C GLY A 317 -6.99 8.98 -5.12
N LEU A 318 -6.79 9.46 -6.34
CA LEU A 318 -6.43 8.62 -7.49
C LEU A 318 -4.92 8.44 -7.67
N ASN A 319 -4.12 9.10 -6.83
CA ASN A 319 -2.67 8.90 -6.74
C ASN A 319 -2.29 8.59 -5.30
N CYS A 320 -1.71 7.41 -5.07
CA CYS A 320 -1.41 6.94 -3.72
C CYS A 320 -0.36 7.80 -2.98
N VAL A 321 0.66 8.30 -3.69
CA VAL A 321 1.72 9.14 -3.07
C VAL A 321 1.12 10.46 -2.60
N SER A 322 0.35 11.13 -3.47
CA SER A 322 -0.34 12.39 -3.11
C SER A 322 -1.36 12.18 -1.98
N THR A 323 -2.09 11.06 -1.99
CA THR A 323 -3.05 10.72 -0.93
C THR A 323 -2.34 10.50 0.40
N ASP A 324 -1.25 9.74 0.39
CA ASP A 324 -0.46 9.47 1.59
C ASP A 324 0.28 10.72 2.09
N ALA A 325 0.70 11.63 1.20
CA ALA A 325 1.29 12.92 1.59
C ALA A 325 0.28 13.80 2.35
N VAL A 326 -0.94 13.94 1.83
CA VAL A 326 -2.02 14.68 2.52
C VAL A 326 -2.36 14.02 3.85
N ALA A 327 -2.47 12.69 3.88
CA ALA A 327 -2.73 11.96 5.13
C ALA A 327 -1.61 12.14 6.16
N THR A 328 -0.34 12.15 5.72
CA THR A 328 0.83 12.39 6.58
C THR A 328 0.78 13.80 7.18
N ALA A 329 0.42 14.82 6.39
CA ALA A 329 0.24 16.19 6.88
C ALA A 329 -0.92 16.31 7.87
N ILE A 330 -2.05 15.63 7.64
CA ILE A 330 -3.18 15.56 8.57
C ILE A 330 -2.79 14.91 9.90
N MET A 331 -1.86 13.94 9.89
CA MET A 331 -1.31 13.34 11.11
C MET A 331 -0.36 14.30 11.86
N GLY A 332 -0.07 15.49 11.33
CA GLY A 332 0.83 16.49 11.92
C GLY A 332 2.30 16.32 11.57
N PHE A 333 2.62 15.55 10.54
CA PHE A 333 3.99 15.33 10.07
C PHE A 333 4.25 16.04 8.74
N ASP A 334 5.50 16.34 8.48
CA ASP A 334 5.94 16.84 7.17
C ASP A 334 6.07 15.67 6.17
N PRO A 335 5.27 15.62 5.09
CA PRO A 335 5.40 14.59 4.06
C PRO A 335 6.71 14.67 3.28
N MET A 336 7.42 15.82 3.32
CA MET A 336 8.72 16.02 2.71
C MET A 336 9.88 15.69 3.66
N ALA A 337 9.59 15.17 4.87
CA ALA A 337 10.62 14.81 5.84
C ALA A 337 11.53 13.69 5.32
N ASP A 338 12.81 13.82 5.58
CA ASP A 338 13.82 12.80 5.36
C ASP A 338 14.01 11.90 6.58
N ARG A 339 14.75 10.80 6.38
CA ARG A 339 15.18 9.94 7.48
C ARG A 339 15.85 10.73 8.60
N GLY A 340 15.46 10.48 9.84
CA GLY A 340 15.89 11.21 11.03
C GLY A 340 14.88 12.24 11.53
N THR A 341 13.83 12.51 10.74
CA THR A 341 12.75 13.46 11.11
C THR A 341 11.40 12.71 11.14
N PRO A 342 10.53 12.93 12.14
CA PRO A 342 9.21 12.31 12.17
C PRO A 342 8.41 12.58 10.88
N PRO A 343 7.68 11.57 10.36
CA PRO A 343 7.47 10.23 10.89
C PRO A 343 8.57 9.22 10.48
N PHE A 344 9.61 9.64 9.74
CA PHE A 344 10.66 8.79 9.18
C PHE A 344 11.93 8.76 10.05
N GLU A 345 11.81 8.88 11.37
CA GLU A 345 12.95 8.94 12.30
C GLU A 345 13.93 7.77 12.13
N LYS A 346 13.41 6.55 11.93
CA LYS A 346 14.20 5.31 11.87
C LYS A 346 14.20 4.66 10.49
N CYS A 347 13.64 5.31 9.47
CA CYS A 347 13.50 4.74 8.13
C CYS A 347 13.64 5.81 7.04
N ASP A 348 13.91 5.37 5.82
CA ASP A 348 13.87 6.26 4.67
C ASP A 348 12.41 6.66 4.36
N SER A 349 12.21 7.82 3.74
CA SER A 349 10.89 8.28 3.37
C SER A 349 10.30 7.42 2.25
N THR A 350 9.23 6.67 2.56
CA THR A 350 8.47 5.90 1.56
C THR A 350 7.89 6.80 0.47
N LEU A 351 7.49 8.04 0.85
CA LEU A 351 6.94 9.05 -0.06
C LEU A 351 7.99 9.48 -1.08
N HIS A 352 9.18 9.88 -0.63
CA HIS A 352 10.29 10.29 -1.51
C HIS A 352 10.73 9.14 -2.44
N LEU A 353 10.83 7.91 -1.93
CA LEU A 353 11.23 6.77 -2.76
C LEU A 353 10.20 6.47 -3.86
N ALA A 354 8.91 6.56 -3.55
CA ALA A 354 7.86 6.39 -4.55
C ALA A 354 7.82 7.55 -5.56
N GLU A 355 8.08 8.79 -5.13
CA GLU A 355 8.24 9.93 -6.04
C GLU A 355 9.45 9.76 -6.96
N GLN A 356 10.59 9.27 -6.45
CA GLN A 356 11.78 8.96 -7.27
C GLN A 356 11.51 7.89 -8.34
N LEU A 357 10.61 6.94 -8.07
CA LEU A 357 10.15 5.96 -9.06
C LEU A 357 9.08 6.50 -10.03
N GLY A 358 8.68 7.78 -9.88
CA GLY A 358 7.70 8.42 -10.74
C GLY A 358 6.25 8.01 -10.45
N VAL A 359 5.96 7.38 -9.31
CA VAL A 359 4.61 6.91 -8.94
C VAL A 359 3.68 8.08 -8.66
N GLY A 360 4.16 9.12 -7.96
CA GLY A 360 3.38 10.30 -7.64
C GLY A 360 4.20 11.33 -6.88
N SER A 361 3.62 12.53 -6.65
CA SER A 361 4.28 13.60 -5.91
C SER A 361 3.83 13.65 -4.45
N CYS A 362 4.78 13.88 -3.55
CA CYS A 362 4.54 14.17 -2.14
C CYS A 362 4.61 15.67 -1.80
N ASP A 363 4.91 16.55 -2.77
CA ASP A 363 4.91 18.01 -2.59
C ASP A 363 3.46 18.53 -2.50
N LEU A 364 3.06 18.98 -1.32
CA LEU A 364 1.71 19.50 -1.05
C LEU A 364 1.37 20.72 -1.92
N ASN A 365 2.35 21.52 -2.38
CA ASN A 365 2.10 22.66 -3.25
C ASN A 365 1.64 22.24 -4.65
N ARG A 366 1.81 20.98 -5.02
CA ARG A 366 1.41 20.40 -6.30
C ARG A 366 0.11 19.58 -6.21
N ILE A 367 -0.39 19.33 -4.99
CA ILE A 367 -1.54 18.48 -4.73
C ILE A 367 -2.78 19.36 -4.53
N GLU A 368 -3.82 19.11 -5.32
CA GLU A 368 -5.12 19.73 -5.12
C GLU A 368 -5.89 18.98 -4.03
N VAL A 369 -6.14 19.63 -2.90
CA VAL A 369 -6.97 19.08 -1.82
C VAL A 369 -8.38 19.66 -1.91
N VAL A 370 -9.39 18.78 -1.95
CA VAL A 370 -10.81 19.15 -2.04
C VAL A 370 -11.59 18.57 -0.86
N GLY A 371 -12.78 19.11 -0.59
CA GLY A 371 -13.63 18.70 0.52
C GLY A 371 -13.53 19.63 1.71
N GLU A 372 -13.56 19.07 2.91
CA GLU A 372 -13.54 19.84 4.15
C GLU A 372 -12.12 20.32 4.47
N ASN A 373 -11.92 21.63 4.50
CA ASN A 373 -10.69 22.25 4.99
C ASN A 373 -10.77 22.39 6.53
N ARG A 374 -9.80 21.84 7.23
CA ARG A 374 -9.58 22.14 8.66
C ARG A 374 -8.47 23.16 8.84
#